data_ed45fedf51a766d981c38cd2d31f72d1
#
_entry.id   ed45fedf51a766d981c38cd2d31f72d1
#
_cell.length_a   1.000
_cell.length_b   1.000
_cell.length_c   1.000
_cell.angle_alpha   90.00
_cell.angle_beta   90.00
_cell.angle_gamma   90.00
#
_symmetry.space_group_name_H-M   'P 1'
#
loop_
_entity.id
_entity.type
_entity.pdbx_description
1 polymer ?
#
loop_
_entity_poly.entity_id
_entity_poly.type
_entity_poly.pdbx_seq_one_letter_code
_entity_poly.pdbx_strand_id
1 'polypeptide(L)'
;QLWGQGRRMGELAGAVANVQIRKLPDVIAHMRASKARIKEILGSPPGVSFRRLNDPDGDTGPFLILQFADEGQAHRCVEELTRRGVRAVFRLVEYGLHIYHNIRSLVRKQSLSPAGNPWSLPQNAESVHDYARGACPQSDSLFERSIIITIPSRLTAVQENALGEAVRESVGSRSAQH
;
A
#
# COMPACT_ATOMS: atom_id res chain seq x y z
N GLN A 1 -13.33 -11.85 -11.16
CA GLN A 1 -13.35 -11.67 -9.72
C GLN A 1 -14.81 -11.43 -9.30
N LEU A 2 -15.34 -12.29 -8.43
CA LEU A 2 -16.73 -12.23 -7.97
C LEU A 2 -16.80 -11.37 -6.69
N TRP A 3 -17.59 -10.33 -6.72
CA TRP A 3 -17.88 -9.49 -5.56
C TRP A 3 -19.14 -9.97 -4.86
N GLY A 4 -19.15 -9.91 -3.52
CA GLY A 4 -20.37 -10.13 -2.74
C GLY A 4 -20.80 -11.59 -2.59
N GLN A 5 -19.90 -12.55 -2.74
CA GLN A 5 -20.20 -13.93 -2.36
C GLN A 5 -20.14 -14.06 -0.83
N GLY A 6 -21.29 -14.01 -0.19
CA GLY A 6 -21.42 -14.30 1.24
C GLY A 6 -21.17 -15.77 1.53
N ARG A 7 -19.88 -16.16 1.75
CA ARG A 7 -19.53 -17.51 2.18
C ARG A 7 -19.31 -17.54 3.68
N ARG A 8 -19.93 -18.52 4.33
CA ARG A 8 -19.66 -18.77 5.74
C ARG A 8 -18.29 -19.42 5.91
N MET A 9 -17.60 -19.08 7.00
CA MET A 9 -16.34 -19.72 7.37
C MET A 9 -16.60 -21.15 7.80
N GLY A 10 -15.81 -22.12 7.29
CA GLY A 10 -15.86 -23.50 7.75
C GLY A 10 -15.27 -23.65 9.16
N GLU A 11 -15.68 -24.70 9.89
CA GLU A 11 -15.26 -24.98 11.26
C GLU A 11 -13.73 -24.99 11.45
N LEU A 12 -13.00 -25.65 10.55
CA LEU A 12 -11.54 -25.71 10.61
C LEU A 12 -10.92 -24.32 10.46
N ALA A 13 -11.39 -23.52 9.49
CA ALA A 13 -10.92 -22.16 9.29
C ALA A 13 -11.25 -21.28 10.51
N GLY A 14 -12.44 -21.46 11.11
CA GLY A 14 -12.87 -20.80 12.34
C GLY A 14 -11.97 -21.14 13.53
N ALA A 15 -11.62 -22.40 13.70
CA ALA A 15 -10.73 -22.85 14.77
C ALA A 15 -9.33 -22.21 14.64
N VAL A 16 -8.75 -22.20 13.43
CA VAL A 16 -7.45 -21.56 13.18
C VAL A 16 -7.54 -20.06 13.42
N ALA A 17 -8.58 -19.39 12.91
CA ALA A 17 -8.79 -17.96 13.08
C ALA A 17 -8.91 -17.56 14.55
N ASN A 18 -9.62 -18.35 15.36
CA ASN A 18 -9.76 -18.11 16.79
C ASN A 18 -8.42 -18.16 17.54
N VAL A 19 -7.50 -19.04 17.15
CA VAL A 19 -6.15 -19.08 17.72
C VAL A 19 -5.30 -17.89 17.25
N GLN A 20 -5.39 -17.53 15.96
CA GLN A 20 -4.58 -16.45 15.39
C GLN A 20 -5.01 -15.08 15.90
N ILE A 21 -6.31 -14.83 16.09
CA ILE A 21 -6.80 -13.53 16.55
C ILE A 21 -6.30 -13.20 17.97
N ARG A 22 -6.03 -14.20 18.80
CA ARG A 22 -5.46 -14.00 20.15
C ARG A 22 -4.03 -13.50 20.12
N LYS A 23 -3.29 -13.74 19.02
CA LYS A 23 -1.90 -13.27 18.80
C LYS A 23 -1.85 -11.89 18.17
N LEU A 24 -2.98 -11.42 17.64
CA LEU A 24 -3.04 -10.18 16.85
C LEU A 24 -2.56 -8.94 17.62
N PRO A 25 -2.90 -8.75 18.91
CA PRO A 25 -2.39 -7.61 19.69
C PRO A 25 -0.85 -7.53 19.71
N ASP A 26 -0.18 -8.66 19.95
CA ASP A 26 1.29 -8.72 19.99
C ASP A 26 1.90 -8.46 18.62
N VAL A 27 1.30 -8.99 17.57
CA VAL A 27 1.72 -8.77 16.18
C VAL A 27 1.61 -7.28 15.82
N ILE A 28 0.50 -6.63 16.15
CA ILE A 28 0.28 -5.21 15.90
C ILE A 28 1.29 -4.38 16.71
N ALA A 29 1.46 -4.65 17.99
CA ALA A 29 2.40 -3.93 18.84
C ALA A 29 3.82 -4.01 18.26
N HIS A 30 4.24 -5.19 17.80
CA HIS A 30 5.55 -5.39 17.18
C HIS A 30 5.71 -4.60 15.87
N MET A 31 4.75 -4.69 14.95
CA MET A 31 4.79 -3.95 13.67
C MET A 31 4.82 -2.43 13.89
N ARG A 32 4.04 -1.92 14.85
CA ARG A 32 4.05 -0.49 15.23
C ARG A 32 5.43 -0.07 15.74
N ALA A 33 6.02 -0.85 16.65
CA ALA A 33 7.34 -0.57 17.19
C ALA A 33 8.42 -0.61 16.09
N SER A 34 8.41 -1.62 15.22
CA SER A 34 9.32 -1.71 14.07
C SER A 34 9.18 -0.51 13.14
N LYS A 35 7.94 -0.14 12.80
CA LYS A 35 7.66 1.04 11.96
C LYS A 35 8.18 2.33 12.58
N ALA A 36 7.99 2.51 13.89
CA ALA A 36 8.48 3.69 14.61
C ALA A 36 10.01 3.79 14.56
N ARG A 37 10.71 2.68 14.84
CA ARG A 37 12.19 2.63 14.76
C ARG A 37 12.72 2.91 13.36
N ILE A 38 12.11 2.31 12.33
CA ILE A 38 12.51 2.57 10.94
C ILE A 38 12.31 4.04 10.58
N LYS A 39 11.21 4.67 11.01
CA LYS A 39 10.97 6.11 10.81
C LYS A 39 11.98 6.98 11.54
N GLU A 40 12.38 6.60 12.76
CA GLU A 40 13.41 7.29 13.55
C GLU A 40 14.77 7.26 12.83
N ILE A 41 15.20 6.08 12.34
CA ILE A 41 16.44 5.92 11.57
C ILE A 41 16.39 6.75 10.27
N LEU A 42 15.26 6.75 9.58
CA LEU A 42 15.08 7.53 8.37
C LEU A 42 15.10 9.04 8.63
N GLY A 43 14.58 9.48 9.77
CA GLY A 43 14.46 10.89 10.11
C GLY A 43 13.52 11.64 9.18
N SER A 44 13.93 12.86 8.77
CA SER A 44 13.15 13.74 7.89
C SER A 44 13.97 14.12 6.66
N PRO A 45 14.14 13.22 5.70
CA PRO A 45 14.97 13.50 4.54
C PRO A 45 14.31 14.58 3.65
N PRO A 46 15.11 15.52 3.08
CA PRO A 46 14.59 16.57 2.22
C PRO A 46 13.82 16.02 1.02
N GLY A 47 12.66 16.63 0.72
CA GLY A 47 11.84 16.29 -0.43
C GLY A 47 11.09 14.95 -0.31
N VAL A 48 11.08 14.34 0.87
CA VAL A 48 10.29 13.14 1.15
C VAL A 48 9.45 13.34 2.41
N SER A 49 8.21 12.93 2.36
CA SER A 49 7.31 12.97 3.50
C SER A 49 6.69 11.60 3.77
N PHE A 50 6.33 11.37 5.02
CA PHE A 50 5.52 10.23 5.38
C PHE A 50 4.05 10.50 5.05
N ARG A 51 3.33 9.47 4.64
CA ARG A 51 1.87 9.56 4.54
C ARG A 51 1.28 10.03 5.87
N ARG A 52 0.41 11.04 5.81
CA ARG A 52 -0.35 11.49 6.99
C ARG A 52 -1.25 10.35 7.49
N LEU A 53 -1.23 10.11 8.78
CA LEU A 53 -2.13 9.20 9.46
C LEU A 53 -3.26 10.04 10.08
N ASN A 54 -4.50 9.72 9.76
CA ASN A 54 -5.66 10.42 10.33
C ASN A 54 -5.90 9.97 11.79
N ASP A 55 -5.58 8.72 12.08
CA ASP A 55 -5.62 8.11 13.42
C ASP A 55 -4.31 7.35 13.65
N PRO A 56 -3.29 7.98 14.27
CA PRO A 56 -2.02 7.31 14.57
C PRO A 56 -2.18 6.13 15.52
N ASP A 57 -3.14 6.19 16.44
CA ASP A 57 -3.40 5.14 17.42
C ASP A 57 -4.13 3.95 16.79
N GLY A 58 -4.86 4.15 15.72
CA GLY A 58 -5.50 3.11 14.93
C GLY A 58 -4.57 2.47 13.87
N ASP A 59 -3.38 3.02 13.62
CA ASP A 59 -2.46 2.44 12.64
C ASP A 59 -1.89 1.11 13.13
N THR A 60 -2.13 0.04 12.40
CA THR A 60 -1.66 -1.31 12.72
C THR A 60 -0.22 -1.60 12.31
N GLY A 61 0.45 -0.67 11.64
CA GLY A 61 1.88 -0.70 11.36
C GLY A 61 2.38 -1.51 10.16
N PRO A 62 1.56 -2.21 9.34
CA PRO A 62 2.07 -3.11 8.32
C PRO A 62 2.69 -2.39 7.10
N PHE A 63 2.48 -1.09 6.97
CA PHE A 63 2.92 -0.31 5.83
C PHE A 63 3.60 0.99 6.25
N LEU A 64 4.74 1.27 5.63
CA LEU A 64 5.38 2.57 5.61
C LEU A 64 5.23 3.15 4.21
N ILE A 65 4.55 4.29 4.08
CA ILE A 65 4.36 4.96 2.78
C ILE A 65 5.14 6.26 2.80
N LEU A 66 6.03 6.39 1.80
CA LEU A 66 6.82 7.57 1.54
C LEU A 66 6.29 8.28 0.30
N GLN A 67 6.16 9.60 0.39
CA GLN A 67 5.70 10.46 -0.68
C GLN A 67 6.85 11.36 -1.13
N PHE A 68 7.06 11.39 -2.44
CA PHE A 68 8.12 12.13 -3.11
C PHE A 68 7.56 13.36 -3.84
N ALA A 69 8.42 14.22 -4.35
CA ALA A 69 7.99 15.36 -5.15
C ALA A 69 7.37 14.94 -6.48
N ASP A 70 7.93 13.89 -7.12
CA ASP A 70 7.50 13.39 -8.43
C ASP A 70 7.61 11.85 -8.55
N GLU A 71 7.02 11.33 -9.62
CA GLU A 71 7.02 9.90 -9.96
C GLU A 71 8.43 9.36 -10.21
N GLY A 72 9.29 10.12 -10.90
CA GLY A 72 10.64 9.70 -11.24
C GLY A 72 11.49 9.44 -9.99
N GLN A 73 11.30 10.24 -8.97
CA GLN A 73 11.98 10.07 -7.69
C GLN A 73 11.49 8.81 -6.96
N ALA A 74 10.18 8.57 -6.93
CA ALA A 74 9.61 7.36 -6.35
C ALA A 74 10.14 6.11 -7.06
N HIS A 75 10.20 6.15 -8.39
CA HIS A 75 10.72 5.04 -9.21
C HIS A 75 12.17 4.72 -8.89
N ARG A 76 13.07 5.72 -8.93
CA ARG A 76 14.48 5.54 -8.60
C ARG A 76 14.70 4.99 -7.20
N CYS A 77 13.91 5.44 -6.22
CA CYS A 77 14.01 4.93 -4.86
C CYS A 77 13.67 3.44 -4.78
N VAL A 78 12.63 2.98 -5.49
CA VAL A 78 12.28 1.54 -5.54
C VAL A 78 13.38 0.73 -6.21
N GLU A 79 13.94 1.21 -7.32
CA GLU A 79 15.05 0.54 -8.01
C GLU A 79 16.28 0.40 -7.10
N GLU A 80 16.65 1.48 -6.40
CA GLU A 80 17.78 1.48 -5.47
C GLU A 80 17.56 0.52 -4.30
N LEU A 81 16.39 0.56 -3.67
CA LEU A 81 16.03 -0.36 -2.59
C LEU A 81 16.03 -1.81 -3.06
N THR A 82 15.52 -2.08 -4.26
CA THR A 82 15.53 -3.42 -4.85
C THR A 82 16.95 -3.91 -5.10
N ARG A 83 17.85 -3.05 -5.61
CA ARG A 83 19.27 -3.36 -5.83
C ARG A 83 20.00 -3.66 -4.52
N ARG A 84 19.58 -3.02 -3.41
CA ARG A 84 20.07 -3.29 -2.05
C ARG A 84 19.45 -4.54 -1.41
N GLY A 85 18.61 -5.27 -2.13
CA GLY A 85 17.97 -6.50 -1.66
C GLY A 85 16.69 -6.30 -0.86
N VAL A 86 16.15 -5.08 -0.77
CA VAL A 86 14.82 -4.83 -0.17
C VAL A 86 13.74 -5.25 -1.15
N ARG A 87 13.14 -6.40 -0.89
CA ARG A 87 12.11 -6.99 -1.79
C ARG A 87 10.69 -6.60 -1.45
N ALA A 88 10.49 -6.04 -0.27
CA ALA A 88 9.16 -5.68 0.25
C ALA A 88 8.81 -4.20 -0.03
N VAL A 89 9.26 -3.67 -1.17
CA VAL A 89 9.02 -2.30 -1.62
C VAL A 89 8.37 -2.31 -2.99
N PHE A 90 7.39 -1.41 -3.17
CA PHE A 90 6.63 -1.29 -4.42
C PHE A 90 6.31 0.17 -4.69
N ARG A 91 6.16 0.54 -5.96
CA ARG A 91 5.49 1.79 -6.32
C ARG A 91 4.02 1.65 -5.94
N LEU A 92 3.44 2.66 -5.28
CA LEU A 92 2.06 2.55 -4.81
C LEU A 92 1.08 2.41 -5.98
N VAL A 93 1.32 3.05 -7.11
CA VAL A 93 0.52 2.93 -8.34
C VAL A 93 0.43 1.50 -8.88
N GLU A 94 1.41 0.66 -8.56
CA GLU A 94 1.48 -0.75 -9.00
C GLU A 94 0.92 -1.73 -7.95
N TYR A 95 0.39 -1.22 -6.82
CA TYR A 95 -0.06 -2.06 -5.71
C TYR A 95 -1.43 -2.73 -5.96
N GLY A 96 -1.50 -3.48 -7.05
CA GLY A 96 -2.59 -4.39 -7.41
C GLY A 96 -3.97 -3.74 -7.39
N LEU A 97 -4.95 -4.47 -6.87
CA LEU A 97 -6.36 -4.07 -6.83
C LEU A 97 -6.70 -3.02 -5.77
N HIS A 98 -5.72 -2.51 -5.02
CA HIS A 98 -5.90 -1.38 -4.12
C HIS A 98 -5.98 -0.04 -4.87
N ILE A 99 -5.64 -0.04 -6.15
CA ILE A 99 -5.69 1.13 -7.02
C ILE A 99 -6.89 0.98 -7.97
N TYR A 100 -7.78 1.98 -7.99
CA TYR A 100 -9.08 1.90 -8.64
C TYR A 100 -8.99 1.53 -10.13
N HIS A 101 -8.06 2.13 -10.86
CA HIS A 101 -7.87 1.87 -12.30
C HIS A 101 -7.22 0.50 -12.63
N ASN A 102 -6.74 -0.23 -11.62
CA ASN A 102 -6.27 -1.61 -11.77
C ASN A 102 -7.40 -2.64 -11.60
N ILE A 103 -8.58 -2.21 -11.15
CA ILE A 103 -9.75 -3.07 -10.99
C ILE A 103 -10.42 -3.25 -12.36
N ARG A 104 -9.99 -4.27 -13.08
CA ARG A 104 -10.44 -4.50 -14.48
C ARG A 104 -11.96 -4.58 -14.62
N SER A 105 -12.66 -5.21 -13.68
CA SER A 105 -14.11 -5.31 -13.69
C SER A 105 -14.79 -3.95 -13.56
N LEU A 106 -14.18 -3.01 -12.83
CA LEU A 106 -14.65 -1.64 -12.69
C LEU A 106 -14.40 -0.84 -13.98
N VAL A 107 -13.14 -0.82 -14.44
CA VAL A 107 -12.72 -0.07 -15.64
C VAL A 107 -13.49 -0.52 -16.89
N ARG A 108 -13.67 -1.84 -17.05
CA ARG A 108 -14.39 -2.41 -18.20
C ARG A 108 -15.88 -2.52 -17.99
N LYS A 109 -16.41 -2.04 -16.85
CA LYS A 109 -17.84 -2.19 -16.49
C LYS A 109 -18.34 -3.62 -16.65
N GLN A 110 -17.48 -4.57 -16.25
CA GLN A 110 -17.73 -6.00 -16.45
C GLN A 110 -18.69 -6.52 -15.39
N SER A 111 -19.86 -6.96 -15.82
CA SER A 111 -20.89 -7.54 -14.97
C SER A 111 -20.74 -9.06 -14.85
N LEU A 112 -21.25 -9.62 -13.73
CA LEU A 112 -21.46 -11.06 -13.56
C LEU A 112 -22.81 -11.49 -14.17
N SER A 113 -23.74 -10.56 -14.33
CA SER A 113 -25.03 -10.81 -14.95
C SER A 113 -24.95 -10.64 -16.46
N PRO A 114 -25.51 -11.58 -17.26
CA PRO A 114 -25.67 -11.36 -18.70
C PRO A 114 -26.43 -10.10 -19.06
N ALA A 115 -27.31 -9.62 -18.16
CA ALA A 115 -28.02 -8.35 -18.30
C ALA A 115 -27.15 -7.11 -18.13
N GLY A 116 -25.89 -7.26 -17.73
CA GLY A 116 -24.95 -6.13 -17.59
C GLY A 116 -25.09 -5.30 -16.30
N ASN A 117 -25.88 -5.75 -15.33
CA ASN A 117 -26.08 -5.02 -14.07
C ASN A 117 -24.77 -4.93 -13.26
N PRO A 118 -24.52 -3.82 -12.55
CA PRO A 118 -25.38 -2.63 -12.34
C PRO A 118 -25.29 -1.57 -13.47
N TRP A 119 -24.39 -1.74 -14.44
CA TRP A 119 -24.05 -0.72 -15.44
C TRP A 119 -25.17 -0.48 -16.45
N SER A 120 -25.97 -1.51 -16.75
CA SER A 120 -27.10 -1.47 -17.70
C SER A 120 -28.43 -1.04 -17.09
N LEU A 121 -28.51 -0.82 -15.78
CA LEU A 121 -29.74 -0.41 -15.12
C LEU A 121 -30.09 1.03 -15.52
N PRO A 122 -31.33 1.29 -15.99
CA PRO A 122 -31.78 2.65 -16.35
C PRO A 122 -31.59 3.67 -15.21
N GLN A 123 -31.77 3.24 -13.97
CA GLN A 123 -31.60 4.05 -12.77
C GLN A 123 -30.16 4.54 -12.57
N ASN A 124 -29.19 3.84 -13.17
CA ASN A 124 -27.77 4.14 -13.06
C ASN A 124 -27.22 4.85 -14.29
N ALA A 125 -28.03 5.15 -15.30
CA ALA A 125 -27.57 5.70 -16.57
C ALA A 125 -26.76 7.01 -16.40
N GLU A 126 -27.19 7.88 -15.50
CA GLU A 126 -26.51 9.15 -15.19
C GLU A 126 -25.34 9.00 -14.21
N SER A 127 -25.21 7.84 -13.56
CA SER A 127 -24.17 7.56 -12.55
C SER A 127 -23.03 6.69 -13.08
N VAL A 128 -23.03 6.36 -14.38
CA VAL A 128 -21.99 5.56 -15.00
C VAL A 128 -20.83 6.45 -15.40
N HIS A 129 -19.77 6.40 -14.61
CA HIS A 129 -18.55 7.18 -14.81
C HIS A 129 -17.48 6.39 -15.57
N ASP A 130 -16.46 7.08 -16.07
CA ASP A 130 -15.20 6.47 -16.46
C ASP A 130 -14.37 6.17 -15.21
N TYR A 131 -13.84 4.97 -15.12
CA TYR A 131 -12.99 4.51 -14.01
C TYR A 131 -11.56 4.23 -14.45
N ALA A 132 -11.18 4.67 -15.64
CA ALA A 132 -9.80 4.60 -16.13
C ALA A 132 -8.90 5.60 -15.37
N ARG A 133 -7.59 5.41 -15.49
CA ARG A 133 -6.61 6.38 -14.97
C ARG A 133 -6.92 7.77 -15.49
N GLY A 134 -6.88 8.76 -14.63
CA GLY A 134 -7.30 10.14 -14.91
C GLY A 134 -8.66 10.50 -14.31
N ALA A 135 -9.51 9.54 -13.95
CA ALA A 135 -10.80 9.79 -13.32
C ALA A 135 -10.65 10.46 -11.92
N CYS A 136 -9.54 10.20 -11.23
CA CYS A 136 -9.23 10.77 -9.92
C CYS A 136 -7.82 11.39 -9.92
N PRO A 137 -7.60 12.55 -10.57
CA PRO A 137 -6.26 13.08 -10.84
C PRO A 137 -5.43 13.36 -9.59
N GLN A 138 -6.05 13.78 -8.48
CA GLN A 138 -5.35 13.98 -7.21
C GLN A 138 -4.86 12.64 -6.61
N SER A 139 -5.68 11.60 -6.66
CA SER A 139 -5.31 10.27 -6.22
C SER A 139 -4.22 9.67 -7.10
N ASP A 140 -4.34 9.83 -8.42
CA ASP A 140 -3.36 9.35 -9.38
C ASP A 140 -1.99 9.97 -9.12
N SER A 141 -1.92 11.28 -8.95
CA SER A 141 -0.68 11.99 -8.60
C SER A 141 -0.07 11.49 -7.27
N LEU A 142 -0.90 11.22 -6.26
CA LEU A 142 -0.42 10.66 -4.99
C LEU A 142 0.11 9.24 -5.17
N PHE A 143 -0.56 8.39 -5.94
CA PHE A 143 -0.11 7.01 -6.19
C PHE A 143 1.19 6.96 -6.96
N GLU A 144 1.35 7.79 -7.99
CA GLU A 144 2.52 7.83 -8.85
C GLU A 144 3.80 8.23 -8.11
N ARG A 145 3.70 9.22 -7.23
CA ARG A 145 4.83 9.75 -6.46
C ARG A 145 5.02 9.11 -5.09
N SER A 146 4.36 7.97 -4.82
CA SER A 146 4.46 7.28 -3.53
C SER A 146 5.02 5.88 -3.71
N ILE A 147 5.79 5.44 -2.70
CA ILE A 147 6.20 4.05 -2.53
C ILE A 147 5.60 3.48 -1.25
N ILE A 148 5.39 2.18 -1.26
CA ILE A 148 4.93 1.41 -0.11
C ILE A 148 6.00 0.39 0.26
N ILE A 149 6.39 0.39 1.52
CA ILE A 149 7.29 -0.59 2.12
C ILE A 149 6.46 -1.39 3.11
N THR A 150 6.43 -2.72 2.93
CA THR A 150 5.71 -3.59 3.85
C THR A 150 6.58 -3.89 5.07
N ILE A 151 5.99 -3.78 6.25
CA ILE A 151 6.61 -4.12 7.54
C ILE A 151 6.13 -5.52 7.93
N PRO A 152 7.00 -6.54 7.92
CA PRO A 152 6.62 -7.89 8.33
C PRO A 152 6.17 -7.93 9.79
N SER A 153 5.37 -8.94 10.11
CA SER A 153 4.87 -9.15 11.48
C SER A 153 5.97 -9.40 12.52
N ARG A 154 7.17 -9.70 12.07
CA ARG A 154 8.36 -9.85 12.93
C ARG A 154 9.60 -9.40 12.18
N LEU A 155 10.33 -8.44 12.76
CA LEU A 155 11.67 -8.03 12.37
C LEU A 155 12.56 -8.10 13.61
N THR A 156 13.82 -8.48 13.41
CA THR A 156 14.85 -8.30 14.44
C THR A 156 15.36 -6.86 14.42
N ALA A 157 15.96 -6.39 15.50
CA ALA A 157 16.58 -5.06 15.55
C ALA A 157 17.64 -4.86 14.44
N VAL A 158 18.36 -5.91 14.08
CA VAL A 158 19.33 -5.88 12.98
C VAL A 158 18.64 -5.64 11.63
N GLN A 159 17.52 -6.31 11.38
CA GLN A 159 16.74 -6.14 10.15
C GLN A 159 16.05 -4.77 10.09
N GLU A 160 15.56 -4.25 11.21
CA GLU A 160 14.98 -2.90 11.30
C GLU A 160 16.02 -1.84 10.97
N ASN A 161 17.22 -1.95 11.55
CA ASN A 161 18.33 -1.06 11.27
C ASN A 161 18.76 -1.13 9.80
N ALA A 162 18.94 -2.35 9.27
CA ALA A 162 19.33 -2.54 7.87
C ALA A 162 18.28 -1.95 6.90
N LEU A 163 17.00 -2.13 7.18
CA LEU A 163 15.92 -1.57 6.37
C LEU A 163 15.90 -0.05 6.47
N GLY A 164 15.96 0.50 7.69
CA GLY A 164 15.95 1.95 7.91
C GLY A 164 17.12 2.66 7.21
N GLU A 165 18.33 2.10 7.32
CA GLU A 165 19.53 2.63 6.66
C GLU A 165 19.43 2.53 5.13
N ALA A 166 18.99 1.37 4.61
CA ALA A 166 18.79 1.20 3.16
C ALA A 166 17.82 2.25 2.60
N VAL A 167 16.71 2.52 3.31
CA VAL A 167 15.74 3.54 2.91
C VAL A 167 16.37 4.94 3.00
N ARG A 168 17.06 5.25 4.09
CA ARG A 168 17.72 6.55 4.30
C ARG A 168 18.71 6.86 3.19
N GLU A 169 19.58 5.91 2.86
CA GLU A 169 20.58 6.06 1.82
C GLU A 169 19.97 6.16 0.42
N SER A 170 18.93 5.36 0.13
CA SER A 170 18.22 5.40 -1.17
C SER A 170 17.48 6.71 -1.40
N VAL A 171 17.03 7.36 -0.32
CA VAL A 171 16.42 8.69 -0.37
C VAL A 171 17.49 9.78 -0.42
N GLY A 172 18.61 9.62 0.30
CA GLY A 172 19.70 10.61 0.44
C GLY A 172 20.64 10.67 -0.77
N SER A 173 20.70 9.66 -1.61
CA SER A 173 21.60 9.60 -2.80
C SER A 173 21.34 10.67 -3.86
N ARG A 174 20.49 11.64 -3.57
CA ARG A 174 20.09 12.78 -4.43
C ARG A 174 21.02 13.98 -4.43
N SER A 175 21.90 14.10 -3.44
CA SER A 175 22.66 15.35 -3.23
C SER A 175 23.94 15.45 -4.06
N ALA A 176 24.30 14.45 -4.84
CA ALA A 176 25.58 14.35 -5.53
C ALA A 176 25.54 14.50 -7.05
N GLN A 177 24.40 14.83 -7.67
CA GLN A 177 24.27 14.97 -9.13
C GLN A 177 23.64 16.31 -9.52
N HIS A 178 24.17 17.41 -9.02
CA HIS A 178 23.98 18.75 -9.58
C HIS A 178 25.30 19.50 -9.56
#